data_d5bdd39b6468eed90325be2f827ae638
#
_entry.id   d5bdd39b6468eed90325be2f827ae638
#
_cell.length_a   1.000
_cell.length_b   1.000
_cell.length_c   1.000
_cell.angle_alpha   90.00
_cell.angle_beta   90.00
_cell.angle_gamma   90.00
#
_symmetry.space_group_name_H-M   'P 1'
#
loop_
_entity.id
_entity.type
_entity.pdbx_description
1 polymer ?
#
loop_
_entity_poly.entity_id
_entity_poly.type
_entity_poly.pdbx_seq_one_letter_code
_entity_poly.pdbx_strand_id
1 'polypeptide(L)'
;MDSIIQIKSNHDFETTYTKLKSILENNPMIGIVAELDHQKNAARVDLELGKARMILFGNPRLGTPLMNCNISISLDLPQKFIVREEAGETYIMFNNPMYLKDRHQIEGKDEVFEKINGALNKLANAAAS
;
A
#
# COMPACT_ATOMS: atom_id res chain seq x y z
N MET A 1 -4.13 5.86 -17.56
CA MET A 1 -4.01 4.91 -16.43
C MET A 1 -3.73 5.69 -15.16
N ASP A 2 -4.52 5.46 -14.13
CA ASP A 2 -4.27 6.07 -12.83
C ASP A 2 -3.04 5.43 -12.19
N SER A 3 -2.13 6.26 -11.71
CA SER A 3 -0.93 5.78 -11.00
C SER A 3 -1.22 5.41 -9.55
N ILE A 4 -2.27 5.98 -8.97
CA ILE A 4 -2.69 5.79 -7.58
C ILE A 4 -4.12 5.27 -7.56
N ILE A 5 -4.35 4.25 -6.72
CA ILE A 5 -5.69 3.76 -6.42
C ILE A 5 -6.06 4.27 -5.04
N GLN A 6 -7.26 4.83 -4.92
CA GLN A 6 -7.79 5.33 -3.65
C GLN A 6 -9.16 4.73 -3.40
N ILE A 7 -9.34 4.16 -2.20
CA ILE A 7 -10.59 3.53 -1.79
C ILE A 7 -11.09 4.26 -0.55
N LYS A 8 -12.35 4.73 -0.61
CA LYS A 8 -12.99 5.36 0.55
C LYS A 8 -13.38 4.30 1.56
N SER A 9 -13.01 4.51 2.82
CA SER A 9 -13.40 3.63 3.91
C SER A 9 -14.77 4.00 4.47
N ASN A 10 -15.52 2.99 4.92
CA ASN A 10 -16.76 3.17 5.65
C ASN A 10 -16.53 3.40 7.16
N HIS A 11 -15.28 3.40 7.59
CA HIS A 11 -14.88 3.52 8.99
C HIS A 11 -14.06 4.79 9.21
N ASP A 12 -13.87 5.17 10.48
CA ASP A 12 -12.96 6.25 10.84
C ASP A 12 -11.49 5.82 10.61
N PHE A 13 -10.58 6.77 10.79
CA PHE A 13 -9.16 6.57 10.55
C PHE A 13 -8.58 5.42 11.39
N GLU A 14 -8.79 5.45 12.70
CA GLU A 14 -8.19 4.44 13.60
C GLU A 14 -8.78 3.05 13.36
N THR A 15 -10.07 2.95 13.14
CA THR A 15 -10.72 1.68 12.83
C THR A 15 -10.22 1.11 11.51
N THR A 16 -10.12 1.95 10.48
CA THR A 16 -9.61 1.53 9.15
C THR A 16 -8.18 1.03 9.26
N TYR A 17 -7.32 1.78 9.93
CA TYR A 17 -5.91 1.40 10.06
C TYR A 17 -5.74 0.11 10.85
N THR A 18 -6.42 -0.01 12.00
CA THR A 18 -6.36 -1.20 12.84
C THR A 18 -6.85 -2.43 12.09
N LYS A 19 -7.94 -2.29 11.34
CA LYS A 19 -8.51 -3.38 10.53
C LYS A 19 -7.56 -3.80 9.42
N LEU A 20 -6.97 -2.83 8.72
CA LEU A 20 -5.99 -3.09 7.67
C LEU A 20 -4.77 -3.83 8.21
N LYS A 21 -4.20 -3.35 9.31
CA LYS A 21 -3.05 -4.00 9.94
C LYS A 21 -3.37 -5.42 10.37
N SER A 22 -4.53 -5.64 10.98
CA SER A 22 -4.97 -6.98 11.39
C SER A 22 -5.10 -7.94 10.19
N ILE A 23 -5.68 -7.47 9.08
CA ILE A 23 -5.81 -8.26 7.87
C ILE A 23 -4.42 -8.65 7.33
N LEU A 24 -3.47 -7.72 7.32
CA LEU A 24 -2.10 -8.01 6.89
C LEU A 24 -1.39 -8.99 7.83
N GLU A 25 -1.52 -8.79 9.15
CA GLU A 25 -0.92 -9.68 10.15
C GLU A 25 -1.44 -11.11 10.06
N ASN A 26 -2.70 -11.28 9.70
CA ASN A 26 -3.33 -12.59 9.59
C ASN A 26 -3.11 -13.28 8.25
N ASN A 27 -2.40 -12.65 7.33
CA ASN A 27 -2.08 -13.25 6.04
C ASN A 27 -0.70 -13.89 6.08
N PRO A 28 -0.59 -15.24 6.03
CA PRO A 28 0.69 -15.93 6.16
C PRO A 28 1.65 -15.68 4.98
N MET A 29 1.15 -15.15 3.87
CA MET A 29 1.96 -14.88 2.68
C MET A 29 2.59 -13.49 2.72
N ILE A 30 2.23 -12.67 3.71
CA ILE A 30 2.65 -11.28 3.80
C ILE A 30 3.47 -11.06 5.07
N GLY A 31 4.58 -10.34 4.94
CA GLY A 31 5.34 -9.82 6.07
C GLY A 31 5.21 -8.31 6.17
N ILE A 32 4.86 -7.81 7.36
CA ILE A 32 4.89 -6.37 7.62
C ILE A 32 6.35 -5.97 7.87
N VAL A 33 6.82 -4.97 7.13
CA VAL A 33 8.21 -4.50 7.19
C VAL A 33 8.36 -3.34 8.15
N ALA A 34 7.47 -2.36 8.06
CA ALA A 34 7.55 -1.14 8.85
C ALA A 34 6.21 -0.39 8.84
N GLU A 35 6.06 0.51 9.80
CA GLU A 35 4.96 1.45 9.86
C GLU A 35 5.51 2.85 10.07
N LEU A 36 4.92 3.85 9.40
CA LEU A 36 5.32 5.26 9.50
C LEU A 36 4.09 6.13 9.76
N ASP A 37 4.17 6.98 10.77
CA ASP A 37 3.13 7.96 11.06
C ASP A 37 3.62 9.34 10.65
N HIS A 38 3.14 9.81 9.50
CA HIS A 38 3.56 11.08 8.94
C HIS A 38 3.10 12.28 9.78
N GLN A 39 1.92 12.17 10.42
CA GLN A 39 1.43 13.23 11.30
C GLN A 39 2.35 13.40 12.51
N LYS A 40 2.76 12.29 13.15
CA LYS A 40 3.69 12.34 14.26
C LYS A 40 5.06 12.86 13.85
N ASN A 41 5.54 12.48 12.67
CA ASN A 41 6.82 12.95 12.16
C ASN A 41 6.80 14.47 11.93
N ALA A 42 5.71 15.00 11.40
CA ALA A 42 5.53 16.44 11.24
C ALA A 42 5.54 17.16 12.60
N ALA A 43 4.82 16.61 13.57
CA ALA A 43 4.74 17.21 14.92
C ALA A 43 6.11 17.28 15.62
N ARG A 44 7.01 16.35 15.33
CA ARG A 44 8.38 16.36 15.90
C ARG A 44 9.19 17.57 15.49
N VAL A 45 8.87 18.20 14.40
CA VAL A 45 9.55 19.40 13.89
C VAL A 45 8.61 20.61 13.89
N ASP A 46 7.59 20.58 14.74
CA ASP A 46 6.62 21.67 14.96
C ASP A 46 5.82 22.04 13.71
N LEU A 47 5.58 21.08 12.83
CA LEU A 47 4.73 21.24 11.66
C LEU A 47 3.41 20.48 11.83
N GLU A 48 2.37 20.98 11.15
CA GLU A 48 1.06 20.35 11.17
C GLU A 48 0.83 19.55 9.90
N LEU A 49 0.24 18.37 10.05
CA LEU A 49 -0.20 17.52 8.96
C LEU A 49 -1.45 16.78 9.42
N GLY A 50 -2.40 16.58 8.52
CA GLY A 50 -3.55 15.72 8.78
C GLY A 50 -3.11 14.26 9.01
N LYS A 51 -4.03 13.43 9.45
CA LYS A 51 -3.73 12.02 9.71
C LYS A 51 -3.32 11.32 8.42
N ALA A 52 -2.15 10.73 8.44
CA ALA A 52 -1.60 9.95 7.35
C ALA A 52 -0.61 8.94 7.91
N ARG A 53 -0.93 7.66 7.77
CA ARG A 53 -0.13 6.57 8.33
C ARG A 53 0.12 5.52 7.26
N MET A 54 1.39 5.14 7.13
CA MET A 54 1.83 4.17 6.12
C MET A 54 2.17 2.84 6.77
N ILE A 55 1.77 1.76 6.11
CA ILE A 55 2.21 0.42 6.45
C ILE A 55 2.87 -0.21 5.23
N LEU A 56 4.12 -0.67 5.42
CA LEU A 56 4.91 -1.34 4.39
C LEU A 56 4.86 -2.84 4.61
N PHE A 57 4.60 -3.57 3.54
CA PHE A 57 4.46 -5.02 3.62
C PHE A 57 4.87 -5.65 2.30
N GLY A 58 5.21 -6.92 2.32
CA GLY A 58 5.63 -7.56 1.10
C GLY A 58 5.45 -9.06 1.10
N ASN A 59 5.55 -9.61 -0.12
CA ASN A 59 5.65 -11.03 -0.38
C ASN A 59 6.83 -11.23 -1.33
N PRO A 60 8.00 -11.69 -0.81
CA PRO A 60 9.19 -11.85 -1.65
C PRO A 60 9.01 -12.82 -2.83
N ARG A 61 8.06 -13.74 -2.71
CA ARG A 61 7.76 -14.68 -3.81
C ARG A 61 7.18 -13.98 -5.03
N LEU A 62 6.52 -12.82 -4.82
CA LEU A 62 5.97 -12.00 -5.89
C LEU A 62 6.92 -10.87 -6.30
N GLY A 63 7.59 -10.24 -5.33
CA GLY A 63 8.46 -9.10 -5.59
C GLY A 63 9.80 -9.46 -6.23
N THR A 64 10.42 -10.54 -5.79
CA THR A 64 11.75 -10.93 -6.28
C THR A 64 11.79 -11.20 -7.79
N PRO A 65 10.82 -11.91 -8.38
CA PRO A 65 10.81 -12.09 -9.83
C PRO A 65 10.76 -10.77 -10.61
N LEU A 66 10.07 -9.76 -10.09
CA LEU A 66 9.99 -8.45 -10.71
C LEU A 66 11.34 -7.73 -10.63
N MET A 67 11.99 -7.77 -9.48
CA MET A 67 13.32 -7.17 -9.29
C MET A 67 14.39 -7.83 -10.16
N ASN A 68 14.26 -9.12 -10.43
CA ASN A 68 15.17 -9.82 -11.36
C ASN A 68 14.97 -9.38 -12.81
N CYS A 69 13.79 -8.89 -13.18
CA CYS A 69 13.55 -8.31 -14.50
C CYS A 69 14.11 -6.91 -14.64
N ASN A 70 13.89 -6.07 -13.64
CA ASN A 70 14.43 -4.71 -13.59
C ASN A 70 14.54 -4.29 -12.13
N ILE A 71 15.76 -4.17 -11.65
CA ILE A 71 16.02 -3.81 -10.26
C ILE A 71 15.46 -2.45 -9.87
N SER A 72 15.19 -1.58 -10.82
CA SER A 72 14.64 -0.26 -10.53
C SER A 72 13.30 -0.33 -9.80
N ILE A 73 12.51 -1.42 -9.97
CA ILE A 73 11.25 -1.55 -9.25
C ILE A 73 11.45 -1.66 -7.74
N SER A 74 12.66 -1.98 -7.28
CA SER A 74 12.98 -1.97 -5.86
C SER A 74 12.83 -0.60 -5.21
N LEU A 75 12.77 0.49 -6.00
CA LEU A 75 12.41 1.82 -5.52
C LEU A 75 10.97 1.87 -4.99
N ASP A 76 10.10 1.06 -5.56
CA ASP A 76 8.66 1.06 -5.26
C ASP A 76 8.21 -0.17 -4.46
N LEU A 77 9.14 -1.05 -4.12
CA LEU A 77 8.88 -2.20 -3.27
C LEU A 77 9.60 -2.00 -1.92
N PRO A 78 9.09 -2.52 -0.79
CA PRO A 78 7.87 -3.33 -0.68
C PRO A 78 6.59 -2.55 -0.98
N GLN A 79 5.48 -3.26 -1.10
CA GLN A 79 4.18 -2.64 -1.25
C GLN A 79 3.83 -1.83 0.00
N LYS A 80 2.96 -0.86 -0.17
CA LYS A 80 2.56 0.01 0.92
C LYS A 80 1.11 0.45 0.78
N PHE A 81 0.46 0.61 1.91
CA PHE A 81 -0.82 1.30 2.01
C PHE A 81 -0.63 2.57 2.82
N ILE A 82 -1.30 3.63 2.41
CA ILE A 82 -1.47 4.85 3.20
C ILE A 82 -2.94 4.93 3.60
N VAL A 83 -3.20 5.05 4.90
CA VAL A 83 -4.52 5.44 5.40
C VAL A 83 -4.44 6.92 5.71
N ARG A 84 -5.36 7.69 5.14
CA ARG A 84 -5.39 9.15 5.31
C ARG A 84 -6.79 9.63 5.63
N GLU A 85 -6.86 10.77 6.30
CA GLU A 85 -8.12 11.47 6.57
C GLU A 85 -8.11 12.80 5.85
N GLU A 86 -9.21 13.14 5.20
CA GLU A 86 -9.41 14.42 4.55
C GLU A 86 -10.87 14.82 4.65
N ALA A 87 -11.13 16.02 5.15
CA ALA A 87 -12.49 16.55 5.30
C ALA A 87 -13.42 15.60 6.05
N GLY A 88 -12.91 14.91 7.07
CA GLY A 88 -13.69 13.96 7.88
C GLY A 88 -13.87 12.58 7.27
N GLU A 89 -13.36 12.35 6.06
CA GLU A 89 -13.45 11.07 5.37
C GLU A 89 -12.12 10.33 5.42
N THR A 90 -12.18 9.01 5.48
CA THR A 90 -10.99 8.14 5.52
C THR A 90 -10.81 7.41 4.20
N TYR A 91 -9.57 7.38 3.71
CA TYR A 91 -9.21 6.73 2.45
C TYR A 91 -8.01 5.81 2.64
N ILE A 92 -7.97 4.75 1.84
CA ILE A 92 -6.79 3.89 1.70
C ILE A 92 -6.23 4.12 0.30
N MET A 93 -4.95 4.48 0.22
CA MET A 93 -4.28 4.73 -1.06
C MET A 93 -3.13 3.74 -1.25
N PHE A 94 -2.92 3.36 -2.50
CA PHE A 94 -1.77 2.54 -2.86
C PHE A 94 -1.40 2.72 -4.33
N ASN A 95 -0.15 2.38 -4.67
CA ASN A 95 0.30 2.43 -6.05
C ASN A 95 -0.44 1.40 -6.90
N ASN A 96 -0.91 1.84 -8.08
CA ASN A 96 -1.47 0.93 -9.06
C ASN A 96 -0.34 0.03 -9.59
N PRO A 97 -0.39 -1.30 -9.41
CA PRO A 97 0.67 -2.18 -9.89
C PRO A 97 0.91 -2.10 -11.39
N MET A 98 -0.13 -1.84 -12.16
CA MET A 98 0.01 -1.72 -13.61
C MET A 98 0.81 -0.47 -14.01
N TYR A 99 0.70 0.61 -13.21
CA TYR A 99 1.55 1.78 -13.39
C TYR A 99 3.01 1.46 -13.09
N LEU A 100 3.29 0.69 -12.04
CA LEU A 100 4.65 0.29 -11.69
C LEU A 100 5.26 -0.60 -12.78
N LYS A 101 4.47 -1.47 -13.37
CA LYS A 101 4.88 -2.27 -14.52
C LYS A 101 5.37 -1.38 -15.66
N ASP A 102 4.59 -0.36 -16.00
CA ASP A 102 4.93 0.57 -17.07
C ASP A 102 6.15 1.43 -16.70
N ARG A 103 6.17 1.97 -15.48
CA ARG A 103 7.29 2.79 -15.00
C ARG A 103 8.62 2.06 -15.12
N HIS A 104 8.66 0.80 -14.76
CA HIS A 104 9.88 0.01 -14.71
C HIS A 104 10.08 -0.87 -15.95
N GLN A 105 9.21 -0.73 -16.95
CA GLN A 105 9.32 -1.42 -18.25
C GLN A 105 9.49 -2.93 -18.09
N ILE A 106 8.69 -3.54 -17.23
CA ILE A 106 8.74 -4.98 -16.99
C ILE A 106 7.78 -5.69 -17.95
N GLU A 107 8.32 -6.65 -18.68
CA GLU A 107 7.57 -7.48 -19.63
C GLU A 107 7.59 -8.95 -19.20
N GLY A 108 6.58 -9.69 -19.65
CA GLY A 108 6.53 -11.15 -19.42
C GLY A 108 6.16 -11.57 -18.01
N LYS A 109 5.66 -10.64 -17.19
CA LYS A 109 5.27 -10.90 -15.78
C LYS A 109 3.82 -10.50 -15.52
N ASP A 110 2.97 -10.55 -16.51
CA ASP A 110 1.58 -10.11 -16.39
C ASP A 110 0.82 -10.87 -15.30
N GLU A 111 1.05 -12.18 -15.17
CA GLU A 111 0.40 -12.98 -14.12
C GLU A 111 0.79 -12.52 -12.72
N VAL A 112 2.06 -12.14 -12.52
CA VAL A 112 2.55 -11.65 -11.23
C VAL A 112 1.87 -10.33 -10.90
N PHE A 113 1.83 -9.39 -11.85
CA PHE A 113 1.17 -8.10 -11.65
C PHE A 113 -0.33 -8.25 -11.41
N GLU A 114 -1.00 -9.16 -12.09
CA GLU A 114 -2.42 -9.45 -11.86
C GLU A 114 -2.68 -9.98 -10.44
N LYS A 115 -1.82 -10.87 -9.95
CA LYS A 115 -1.91 -11.38 -8.58
C LYS A 115 -1.71 -10.26 -7.57
N ILE A 116 -0.71 -9.42 -7.76
CA ILE A 116 -0.45 -8.28 -6.88
C ILE A 116 -1.63 -7.32 -6.89
N ASN A 117 -2.12 -6.96 -8.07
CA ASN A 117 -3.26 -6.06 -8.21
C ASN A 117 -4.50 -6.60 -7.52
N GLY A 118 -4.82 -7.87 -7.75
CA GLY A 118 -5.95 -8.53 -7.11
C GLY A 118 -5.82 -8.57 -5.59
N ALA A 119 -4.64 -8.89 -5.08
CA ALA A 119 -4.38 -8.94 -3.64
C ALA A 119 -4.50 -7.56 -2.99
N LEU A 120 -3.90 -6.52 -3.55
CA LEU A 120 -3.96 -5.18 -3.00
C LEU A 120 -5.39 -4.64 -2.95
N ASN A 121 -6.15 -4.82 -4.04
CA ASN A 121 -7.54 -4.40 -4.07
C ASN A 121 -8.39 -5.16 -3.06
N LYS A 122 -8.21 -6.46 -2.94
CA LYS A 122 -8.94 -7.29 -1.98
C LYS A 122 -8.65 -6.88 -0.54
N LEU A 123 -7.38 -6.68 -0.19
CA LEU A 123 -6.97 -6.28 1.14
C LEU A 123 -7.53 -4.90 1.51
N ALA A 124 -7.39 -3.93 0.62
CA ALA A 124 -7.88 -2.58 0.85
C ALA A 124 -9.42 -2.53 0.98
N ASN A 125 -10.13 -3.21 0.09
CA ASN A 125 -11.59 -3.27 0.16
C ASN A 125 -12.09 -3.97 1.42
N ALA A 126 -11.42 -5.01 1.88
CA ALA A 126 -11.77 -5.70 3.12
C ALA A 126 -11.60 -4.77 4.33
N ALA A 127 -10.56 -3.95 4.36
CA ALA A 127 -10.34 -2.99 5.45
C ALA A 127 -11.32 -1.81 5.39
N ALA A 128 -11.75 -1.41 4.19
CA ALA A 128 -12.63 -0.27 3.97
C ALA A 128 -14.12 -0.57 4.20
N SER A 129 -14.51 -1.82 4.16
CA SER A 129 -15.93 -2.22 4.22
C SER A 129 -16.49 -2.39 5.66
#